data_298d59853911bbebf126b9548692b21b
#
_entry.id   298d59853911bbebf126b9548692b21b
#
_cell.length_a   1.000
_cell.length_b   1.000
_cell.length_c   1.000
_cell.angle_alpha   90.00
_cell.angle_beta   90.00
_cell.angle_gamma   90.00
#
_symmetry.space_group_name_H-M   'P 1'
#
loop_
_entity.id
_entity.type
_entity.pdbx_description
1 polymer ?
#
loop_
_entity_poly.entity_id
_entity_poly.type
_entity_poly.pdbx_seq_one_letter_code
_entity_poly.pdbx_strand_id
1 'polypeptide(L)'
;VQIYNYVTEGTFDSYLFQTLENKQRFISQIMTSKSPVRSCDDVDEQALSYAEIKALCAGNPLIKEKMDLDVQVAKLKVLKADHQSQKFRLEDKLLTKFPADIQETTAYIAGVKSDAELAAAHPQVQEGFCGITIRGVAYDEKKTAGERLLLACSELPNSEEKVIGSYRGFELSLRFDTYHSEYQALLKGQRKYPVALGKDPLGCIIRLDNSLNNFCLLYTSDAADDKA
;
A
#
# COMPACT_ATOMS: atom_id res chain seq x y z
N VAL A 1 18.36 2.48 63.93
CA VAL A 1 19.62 2.68 63.21
C VAL A 1 19.56 4.06 62.57
N GLN A 2 20.52 4.93 62.85
CA GLN A 2 20.67 6.22 62.17
C GLN A 2 21.69 6.02 61.05
N ILE A 3 21.30 6.41 59.80
CA ILE A 3 22.12 6.30 58.59
C ILE A 3 22.53 7.73 58.23
N TYR A 4 23.82 8.00 58.18
CA TYR A 4 24.39 9.28 57.78
C TYR A 4 24.98 9.14 56.38
N ASN A 5 24.46 9.93 55.44
CA ASN A 5 24.99 10.01 54.11
C ASN A 5 25.91 11.24 53.96
N TYR A 6 27.13 11.05 53.58
CA TYR A 6 28.10 12.13 53.35
C TYR A 6 28.18 12.42 51.86
N VAL A 7 28.03 13.69 51.51
CA VAL A 7 28.12 14.17 50.14
C VAL A 7 29.06 15.34 50.07
N THR A 8 29.98 15.33 49.11
CA THR A 8 30.92 16.42 48.88
C THR A 8 30.31 17.39 47.86
N GLU A 9 30.22 18.67 48.23
CA GLU A 9 29.74 19.74 47.33
C GLU A 9 30.66 19.84 46.08
N GLY A 10 30.01 20.04 44.92
CA GLY A 10 30.74 20.16 43.63
C GLY A 10 31.23 18.84 43.06
N THR A 11 30.84 17.68 43.61
CA THR A 11 31.22 16.36 43.13
C THR A 11 30.05 15.61 42.48
N PHE A 12 30.37 14.53 41.79
CA PHE A 12 29.40 13.63 41.17
C PHE A 12 28.45 12.95 42.21
N ASP A 13 28.86 12.89 43.45
CA ASP A 13 28.08 12.27 44.55
C ASP A 13 26.76 12.95 44.77
N SER A 14 26.71 14.29 44.68
CA SER A 14 25.45 15.05 44.83
C SER A 14 24.41 14.65 43.79
N TYR A 15 24.83 14.38 42.57
CA TYR A 15 23.95 13.89 41.49
C TYR A 15 23.45 12.47 41.75
N LEU A 16 24.35 11.57 42.19
CA LEU A 16 23.96 10.19 42.51
C LEU A 16 22.89 10.17 43.63
N PHE A 17 23.06 10.98 44.66
CA PHE A 17 22.08 11.06 45.72
C PHE A 17 20.74 11.64 45.26
N GLN A 18 20.74 12.65 44.41
CA GLN A 18 19.51 13.20 43.82
C GLN A 18 18.77 12.16 42.95
N THR A 19 19.52 11.40 42.16
CA THR A 19 18.96 10.31 41.35
C THR A 19 18.37 9.20 42.22
N LEU A 20 19.09 8.82 43.28
CA LEU A 20 18.59 7.84 44.26
C LEU A 20 17.32 8.32 44.97
N GLU A 21 17.28 9.59 45.39
CA GLU A 21 16.11 10.20 46.01
C GLU A 21 14.88 10.18 45.11
N ASN A 22 15.06 10.52 43.82
CA ASN A 22 14.00 10.48 42.84
C ASN A 22 13.49 9.05 42.61
N LYS A 23 14.40 8.09 42.48
CA LYS A 23 14.04 6.64 42.36
C LYS A 23 13.32 6.15 43.60
N GLN A 24 13.75 6.54 44.79
CA GLN A 24 13.10 6.16 46.06
C GLN A 24 11.71 6.79 46.19
N ARG A 25 11.55 8.05 45.74
CA ARG A 25 10.24 8.72 45.67
C ARG A 25 9.28 7.98 44.75
N PHE A 26 9.74 7.61 43.58
CA PHE A 26 8.97 6.82 42.60
C PHE A 26 8.55 5.45 43.17
N ILE A 27 9.48 4.71 43.77
CA ILE A 27 9.20 3.42 44.40
C ILE A 27 8.17 3.59 45.54
N SER A 28 8.32 4.63 46.36
CA SER A 28 7.39 4.92 47.44
C SER A 28 5.98 5.26 46.97
N GLN A 29 5.85 5.97 45.86
CA GLN A 29 4.55 6.26 45.22
C GLN A 29 3.83 4.99 44.77
N ILE A 30 4.56 4.06 44.16
CA ILE A 30 4.00 2.77 43.71
C ILE A 30 3.65 1.89 44.91
N MET A 31 4.56 1.75 45.88
CA MET A 31 4.40 0.82 46.98
C MET A 31 3.34 1.27 48.03
N THR A 32 3.16 2.58 48.21
CA THR A 32 2.22 3.09 49.23
C THR A 32 0.82 3.35 48.71
N SER A 33 0.59 3.29 47.39
CA SER A 33 -0.69 3.56 46.72
C SER A 33 -1.40 4.84 47.15
N LYS A 34 -0.69 5.78 47.78
CA LYS A 34 -1.27 7.02 48.37
C LYS A 34 -1.58 8.09 47.32
N SER A 35 -1.12 7.91 46.09
CA SER A 35 -1.47 8.78 44.98
C SER A 35 -1.54 7.95 43.70
N PRO A 36 -2.75 7.59 43.23
CA PRO A 36 -2.89 6.87 41.97
C PRO A 36 -2.64 7.84 40.81
N VAL A 37 -1.39 8.11 40.52
CA VAL A 37 -1.00 8.80 39.29
C VAL A 37 -1.02 7.76 38.18
N ARG A 38 -1.90 7.94 37.20
CA ARG A 38 -2.02 7.02 36.01
C ARG A 38 -0.81 7.04 35.10
N SER A 39 0.04 8.03 35.19
CA SER A 39 1.32 8.13 34.50
C SER A 39 2.35 8.75 35.43
N CYS A 40 3.46 8.11 35.62
CA CYS A 40 4.61 8.65 36.30
C CYS A 40 5.69 8.84 35.24
N ASP A 41 6.29 10.02 35.16
CA ASP A 41 7.42 10.26 34.29
C ASP A 41 8.54 9.33 34.73
N ASP A 42 9.02 8.50 33.75
CA ASP A 42 10.11 7.58 34.02
C ASP A 42 11.36 8.39 34.37
N VAL A 43 12.04 7.98 35.42
CA VAL A 43 13.28 8.65 35.85
C VAL A 43 14.36 8.59 34.78
N ASP A 44 14.25 7.62 33.86
CA ASP A 44 15.21 7.47 32.76
C ASP A 44 15.03 8.54 31.66
N GLU A 45 13.83 9.13 31.49
CA GLU A 45 13.62 10.27 30.57
C GLU A 45 14.12 11.60 31.14
N GLN A 46 14.22 11.72 32.47
CA GLN A 46 14.76 12.89 33.16
C GLN A 46 16.21 12.70 33.59
N ALA A 47 16.86 11.62 33.22
CA ALA A 47 18.28 11.47 33.52
C ALA A 47 19.07 12.61 32.86
N LEU A 48 19.56 13.53 33.70
CA LEU A 48 20.44 14.61 33.27
C LEU A 48 21.56 14.03 32.40
N SER A 49 21.81 14.61 31.22
CA SER A 49 22.91 14.17 30.40
C SER A 49 24.24 14.27 31.19
N TYR A 50 25.22 13.41 30.86
CA TYR A 50 26.53 13.44 31.51
C TYR A 50 27.12 14.84 31.60
N ALA A 51 26.82 15.66 30.67
CA ALA A 51 27.30 17.01 30.54
C ALA A 51 26.54 17.98 31.50
N GLU A 52 25.22 17.82 31.73
CA GLU A 52 24.47 18.57 32.75
C GLU A 52 24.96 18.27 34.18
N ILE A 53 25.27 16.99 34.39
CA ILE A 53 25.91 16.55 35.65
C ILE A 53 27.25 17.24 35.82
N LYS A 54 28.09 17.29 34.76
CA LYS A 54 29.36 17.96 34.80
C LYS A 54 29.25 19.47 35.02
N ALA A 55 28.20 20.10 34.47
CA ALA A 55 27.89 21.52 34.68
C ALA A 55 27.50 21.82 36.12
N LEU A 56 26.64 20.97 36.72
CA LEU A 56 26.23 21.08 38.11
C LEU A 56 27.40 20.90 39.06
N CYS A 57 28.31 19.95 38.80
CA CYS A 57 29.50 19.70 39.58
C CYS A 57 30.55 20.83 39.45
N ALA A 58 30.63 21.46 38.29
CA ALA A 58 31.60 22.55 38.03
C ALA A 58 31.13 23.91 38.59
N GLY A 59 29.86 24.04 38.98
CA GLY A 59 29.31 25.28 39.54
C GLY A 59 29.28 26.47 38.56
N ASN A 60 29.49 26.23 37.28
CA ASN A 60 29.57 27.29 36.26
C ASN A 60 28.23 27.31 35.43
N PRO A 61 27.37 28.34 35.58
CA PRO A 61 26.11 28.45 34.90
C PRO A 61 26.22 28.50 33.35
N LEU A 62 27.34 29.01 32.82
CA LEU A 62 27.55 29.07 31.36
C LEU A 62 27.70 27.70 30.73
N ILE A 63 28.16 26.71 31.46
CA ILE A 63 28.24 25.33 30.96
C ILE A 63 26.82 24.78 30.71
N LYS A 64 25.89 25.04 31.60
CA LYS A 64 24.49 24.63 31.42
C LYS A 64 23.87 25.30 30.20
N GLU A 65 24.02 26.62 30.09
CA GLU A 65 23.49 27.39 28.96
C GLU A 65 24.05 26.90 27.62
N LYS A 66 25.36 26.65 27.52
CA LYS A 66 25.98 26.08 26.33
C LYS A 66 25.35 24.74 25.94
N MET A 67 25.07 23.89 26.91
CA MET A 67 24.53 22.55 26.67
C MET A 67 23.08 22.62 26.20
N ASP A 68 22.27 23.48 26.82
CA ASP A 68 20.91 23.69 26.37
C ASP A 68 20.87 24.20 24.92
N LEU A 69 21.80 25.08 24.57
CA LEU A 69 21.98 25.55 23.19
C LEU A 69 22.46 24.43 22.25
N ASP A 70 23.39 23.59 22.68
CA ASP A 70 23.88 22.46 21.87
C ASP A 70 22.75 21.46 21.58
N VAL A 71 21.88 21.18 22.55
CA VAL A 71 20.68 20.34 22.38
C VAL A 71 19.71 20.99 21.39
N GLN A 72 19.43 22.30 21.51
CA GLN A 72 18.57 23.03 20.60
C GLN A 72 19.13 23.00 19.17
N VAL A 73 20.44 23.25 19.00
CA VAL A 73 21.11 23.17 17.70
C VAL A 73 21.05 21.77 17.09
N ALA A 74 21.24 20.73 17.91
CA ALA A 74 21.11 19.35 17.45
C ALA A 74 19.69 19.06 16.95
N LYS A 75 18.66 19.47 17.73
CA LYS A 75 17.25 19.35 17.34
C LYS A 75 16.93 20.07 16.02
N LEU A 76 17.39 21.31 15.88
CA LEU A 76 17.18 22.10 14.66
C LEU A 76 17.91 21.50 13.45
N LYS A 77 19.09 20.91 13.63
CA LYS A 77 19.81 20.18 12.57
C LYS A 77 19.00 18.97 12.09
N VAL A 78 18.40 18.21 13.00
CA VAL A 78 17.54 17.06 12.64
C VAL A 78 16.31 17.53 11.88
N LEU A 79 15.61 18.56 12.36
CA LEU A 79 14.46 19.12 11.67
C LEU A 79 14.78 19.66 10.28
N LYS A 80 15.95 20.34 10.13
CA LYS A 80 16.43 20.80 8.84
C LYS A 80 16.72 19.64 7.87
N ALA A 81 17.37 18.59 8.36
CA ALA A 81 17.67 17.40 7.55
C ALA A 81 16.37 16.69 7.11
N ASP A 82 15.38 16.56 8.00
CA ASP A 82 14.09 15.98 7.68
C ASP A 82 13.34 16.81 6.63
N HIS A 83 13.28 18.13 6.81
CA HIS A 83 12.67 19.03 5.83
C HIS A 83 13.34 18.93 4.45
N GLN A 84 14.68 18.88 4.41
CA GLN A 84 15.41 18.71 3.15
C GLN A 84 15.09 17.36 2.50
N SER A 85 15.04 16.29 3.30
CA SER A 85 14.67 14.97 2.82
C SER A 85 13.25 14.94 2.24
N GLN A 86 12.30 15.57 2.91
CA GLN A 86 10.92 15.70 2.42
C GLN A 86 10.87 16.49 1.10
N LYS A 87 11.62 17.58 1.02
CA LYS A 87 11.73 18.38 -0.20
C LYS A 87 12.24 17.55 -1.38
N PHE A 88 13.35 16.83 -1.22
CA PHE A 88 13.88 15.95 -2.26
C PHE A 88 12.91 14.86 -2.68
N ARG A 89 12.18 14.28 -1.72
CA ARG A 89 11.15 13.28 -2.03
C ARG A 89 10.00 13.85 -2.86
N LEU A 90 9.61 15.09 -2.61
CA LEU A 90 8.58 15.77 -3.40
C LEU A 90 9.10 16.15 -4.78
N GLU A 91 10.33 16.63 -4.88
CA GLU A 91 10.97 16.93 -6.16
C GLU A 91 11.10 15.67 -7.04
N ASP A 92 11.51 14.55 -6.45
CA ASP A 92 11.58 13.26 -7.17
C ASP A 92 10.20 12.81 -7.67
N LYS A 93 9.16 12.95 -6.84
CA LYS A 93 7.79 12.66 -7.28
C LYS A 93 7.35 13.53 -8.45
N LEU A 94 7.64 14.84 -8.39
CA LEU A 94 7.25 15.79 -9.44
C LEU A 94 8.00 15.56 -10.74
N LEU A 95 9.30 15.29 -10.65
CA LEU A 95 10.17 15.21 -11.83
C LEU A 95 10.20 13.80 -12.46
N THR A 96 10.01 12.76 -11.65
CA THR A 96 10.20 11.38 -12.13
C THR A 96 8.90 10.59 -12.06
N LYS A 97 8.29 10.50 -10.87
CA LYS A 97 7.16 9.60 -10.67
C LYS A 97 5.90 10.08 -11.40
N PHE A 98 5.46 11.29 -11.17
CA PHE A 98 4.21 11.78 -11.77
C PHE A 98 4.24 11.85 -13.31
N PRO A 99 5.32 12.29 -13.97
CA PRO A 99 5.41 12.20 -15.43
C PRO A 99 5.32 10.77 -15.95
N ALA A 100 5.96 9.80 -15.27
CA ALA A 100 5.87 8.39 -15.63
C ALA A 100 4.43 7.85 -15.44
N ASP A 101 3.80 8.14 -14.31
CA ASP A 101 2.42 7.74 -14.01
C ASP A 101 1.43 8.34 -15.03
N ILE A 102 1.63 9.61 -15.43
CA ILE A 102 0.82 10.28 -16.45
C ILE A 102 1.00 9.60 -17.81
N GLN A 103 2.23 9.30 -18.19
CA GLN A 103 2.52 8.63 -19.47
C GLN A 103 1.89 7.23 -19.50
N GLU A 104 2.04 6.47 -18.41
CA GLU A 104 1.45 5.13 -18.30
C GLU A 104 -0.08 5.18 -18.36
N THR A 105 -0.68 6.10 -17.60
CA THR A 105 -2.15 6.29 -17.58
C THR A 105 -2.66 6.74 -18.94
N THR A 106 -1.96 7.65 -19.63
CA THR A 106 -2.33 8.10 -20.97
C THR A 106 -2.28 6.95 -21.97
N ALA A 107 -1.24 6.13 -21.93
CA ALA A 107 -1.12 4.94 -22.76
C ALA A 107 -2.21 3.90 -22.42
N TYR A 108 -2.55 3.78 -21.13
CA TYR A 108 -3.66 2.94 -20.68
C TYR A 108 -4.98 3.39 -21.31
N ILE A 109 -5.32 4.66 -21.20
CA ILE A 109 -6.56 5.25 -21.75
C ILE A 109 -6.62 5.05 -23.28
N ALA A 110 -5.51 5.27 -23.97
CA ALA A 110 -5.46 5.05 -25.43
C ALA A 110 -5.73 3.59 -25.80
N GLY A 111 -5.14 2.63 -25.07
CA GLY A 111 -5.38 1.20 -25.27
C GLY A 111 -6.85 0.82 -25.02
N VAL A 112 -7.43 1.34 -23.92
CA VAL A 112 -8.84 1.11 -23.57
C VAL A 112 -9.78 1.69 -24.66
N LYS A 113 -9.50 2.88 -25.19
CA LYS A 113 -10.30 3.49 -26.28
C LYS A 113 -10.28 2.62 -27.54
N SER A 114 -9.09 2.16 -27.93
CA SER A 114 -8.95 1.26 -29.08
C SER A 114 -9.71 -0.05 -28.90
N ASP A 115 -9.67 -0.62 -27.68
CA ASP A 115 -10.39 -1.86 -27.37
C ASP A 115 -11.91 -1.65 -27.33
N ALA A 116 -12.38 -0.47 -26.90
CA ALA A 116 -13.79 -0.09 -26.96
C ALA A 116 -14.29 0.04 -28.40
N GLU A 117 -13.48 0.62 -29.29
CA GLU A 117 -13.78 0.69 -30.74
C GLU A 117 -13.83 -0.72 -31.36
N LEU A 118 -12.90 -1.61 -30.98
CA LEU A 118 -12.90 -3.00 -31.40
C LEU A 118 -14.18 -3.72 -30.94
N ALA A 119 -14.59 -3.55 -29.69
CA ALA A 119 -15.83 -4.11 -29.16
C ALA A 119 -17.08 -3.57 -29.86
N ALA A 120 -17.09 -2.27 -30.19
CA ALA A 120 -18.17 -1.62 -30.92
C ALA A 120 -18.27 -2.10 -32.39
N ALA A 121 -17.12 -2.39 -33.01
CA ALA A 121 -17.08 -2.98 -34.38
C ALA A 121 -17.65 -4.42 -34.43
N HIS A 122 -17.67 -5.12 -33.27
CA HIS A 122 -18.19 -6.48 -33.14
C HIS A 122 -19.32 -6.49 -32.06
N PRO A 123 -20.48 -5.86 -32.33
CA PRO A 123 -21.54 -5.72 -31.34
C PRO A 123 -22.16 -7.07 -30.99
N GLN A 124 -22.73 -7.16 -29.79
CA GLN A 124 -23.56 -8.29 -29.44
C GLN A 124 -24.85 -8.29 -30.27
N VAL A 125 -25.22 -9.43 -30.81
CA VAL A 125 -26.46 -9.58 -31.55
C VAL A 125 -27.61 -9.58 -30.54
N GLN A 126 -28.64 -8.72 -30.74
CA GLN A 126 -29.77 -8.54 -29.80
C GLN A 126 -30.57 -9.83 -29.55
N GLU A 127 -30.72 -10.66 -30.59
CA GLU A 127 -31.37 -11.98 -30.49
C GLU A 127 -30.40 -13.04 -31.04
N GLY A 128 -29.51 -13.55 -30.17
CA GLY A 128 -28.60 -14.58 -30.59
C GLY A 128 -27.24 -14.54 -29.89
N PHE A 129 -26.33 -15.24 -30.48
CA PHE A 129 -24.96 -15.32 -30.07
C PHE A 129 -24.07 -14.96 -31.27
N CYS A 130 -23.11 -14.08 -31.08
CA CYS A 130 -22.22 -13.65 -32.17
C CYS A 130 -21.16 -14.68 -32.53
N GLY A 131 -21.22 -15.89 -31.95
CA GLY A 131 -20.24 -16.94 -32.18
C GLY A 131 -18.94 -16.72 -31.42
N ILE A 132 -18.27 -17.81 -31.16
CA ILE A 132 -16.92 -17.83 -30.55
C ILE A 132 -16.08 -18.84 -31.29
N THR A 133 -14.81 -18.51 -31.53
CA THR A 133 -13.87 -19.46 -32.12
C THR A 133 -13.03 -20.08 -31.01
N ILE A 134 -13.06 -21.42 -30.92
CA ILE A 134 -12.26 -22.16 -29.95
C ILE A 134 -11.48 -23.23 -30.69
N ARG A 135 -10.14 -23.20 -30.63
CA ARG A 135 -9.22 -24.12 -31.33
C ARG A 135 -9.49 -24.22 -32.84
N GLY A 136 -9.83 -23.08 -33.44
CA GLY A 136 -10.10 -23.00 -34.88
C GLY A 136 -11.51 -23.46 -35.31
N VAL A 137 -12.37 -23.86 -34.39
CA VAL A 137 -13.76 -24.23 -34.65
C VAL A 137 -14.67 -23.11 -34.17
N ALA A 138 -15.57 -22.64 -35.04
CA ALA A 138 -16.58 -21.66 -34.70
C ALA A 138 -17.80 -22.33 -34.07
N TYR A 139 -18.33 -21.73 -33.00
CA TYR A 139 -19.53 -22.20 -32.32
C TYR A 139 -20.55 -21.05 -32.26
N ASP A 140 -21.74 -21.29 -32.80
CA ASP A 140 -22.79 -20.29 -32.93
C ASP A 140 -23.89 -20.45 -31.85
N GLU A 141 -23.83 -21.50 -31.04
CA GLU A 141 -24.75 -21.75 -29.93
C GLU A 141 -24.08 -21.54 -28.60
N LYS A 142 -24.68 -20.69 -27.74
CA LYS A 142 -24.12 -20.31 -26.42
C LYS A 142 -23.80 -21.51 -25.53
N LYS A 143 -24.69 -22.49 -25.47
CA LYS A 143 -24.54 -23.65 -24.59
C LYS A 143 -23.38 -24.52 -25.02
N THR A 144 -23.34 -24.87 -26.29
CA THR A 144 -22.27 -25.67 -26.90
C THR A 144 -20.93 -24.97 -26.81
N ALA A 145 -20.89 -23.66 -27.05
CA ALA A 145 -19.70 -22.83 -26.90
C ALA A 145 -19.16 -22.84 -25.46
N GLY A 146 -20.05 -22.69 -24.46
CA GLY A 146 -19.68 -22.73 -23.06
C GLY A 146 -19.17 -24.10 -22.61
N GLU A 147 -19.80 -25.19 -23.05
CA GLU A 147 -19.34 -26.57 -22.79
C GLU A 147 -17.93 -26.81 -23.36
N ARG A 148 -17.67 -26.33 -24.58
CA ARG A 148 -16.35 -26.44 -25.22
C ARG A 148 -15.30 -25.57 -24.53
N LEU A 149 -15.69 -24.40 -24.05
CA LEU A 149 -14.82 -23.52 -23.30
C LEU A 149 -14.40 -24.16 -21.97
N LEU A 150 -15.36 -24.71 -21.21
CA LEU A 150 -15.05 -25.43 -19.96
C LEU A 150 -14.25 -26.71 -20.19
N LEU A 151 -14.50 -27.43 -21.27
CA LEU A 151 -13.69 -28.58 -21.65
C LEU A 151 -12.24 -28.13 -21.92
N ALA A 152 -12.05 -27.05 -22.67
CA ALA A 152 -10.73 -26.49 -22.92
C ALA A 152 -10.01 -26.08 -21.62
N CYS A 153 -10.74 -25.58 -20.60
CA CYS A 153 -10.20 -25.31 -19.28
C CYS A 153 -9.69 -26.58 -18.58
N SER A 154 -10.47 -27.66 -18.62
CA SER A 154 -10.09 -28.92 -17.95
C SER A 154 -8.89 -29.63 -18.61
N GLU A 155 -8.61 -29.31 -19.86
CA GLU A 155 -7.47 -29.84 -20.62
C GLU A 155 -6.21 -28.95 -20.54
N LEU A 156 -6.21 -27.89 -19.72
CA LEU A 156 -5.01 -27.07 -19.51
C LEU A 156 -3.98 -27.87 -18.72
N PRO A 157 -2.75 -28.04 -19.24
CA PRO A 157 -1.74 -28.87 -18.59
C PRO A 157 -1.13 -28.22 -17.34
N ASN A 158 -1.18 -26.91 -17.24
CA ASN A 158 -0.59 -26.11 -16.17
C ASN A 158 -1.34 -24.78 -16.01
N SER A 159 -0.88 -23.94 -15.09
CA SER A 159 -1.45 -22.61 -14.82
C SER A 159 -1.04 -21.53 -15.84
N GLU A 160 -0.26 -21.87 -16.87
CA GLU A 160 0.20 -20.91 -17.86
C GLU A 160 -0.93 -20.45 -18.78
N GLU A 161 -0.83 -19.20 -19.23
CA GLU A 161 -1.76 -18.62 -20.19
C GLU A 161 -1.63 -19.34 -21.54
N LYS A 162 -2.74 -19.86 -22.06
CA LYS A 162 -2.81 -20.52 -23.36
C LYS A 162 -3.87 -19.87 -24.24
N VAL A 163 -3.46 -19.40 -25.40
CA VAL A 163 -4.39 -18.90 -26.44
C VAL A 163 -5.20 -20.07 -26.99
N ILE A 164 -6.52 -19.92 -27.01
CA ILE A 164 -7.47 -20.94 -27.47
C ILE A 164 -8.31 -20.51 -28.66
N GLY A 165 -8.43 -19.21 -28.92
CA GLY A 165 -9.24 -18.73 -30.02
C GLY A 165 -9.49 -17.22 -29.99
N SER A 166 -10.68 -16.83 -30.43
CA SER A 166 -11.09 -15.42 -30.46
C SER A 166 -12.56 -15.26 -30.13
N TYR A 167 -12.90 -14.11 -29.53
CA TYR A 167 -14.27 -13.72 -29.20
C TYR A 167 -14.50 -12.23 -29.46
N ARG A 168 -15.45 -11.87 -30.30
CA ARG A 168 -15.81 -10.48 -30.65
C ARG A 168 -14.58 -9.62 -31.03
N GLY A 169 -13.65 -10.18 -31.85
CA GLY A 169 -12.44 -9.50 -32.26
C GLY A 169 -11.28 -9.54 -31.27
N PHE A 170 -11.50 -9.98 -30.03
CA PHE A 170 -10.46 -10.14 -29.01
C PHE A 170 -9.83 -11.54 -29.10
N GLU A 171 -8.52 -11.62 -28.89
CA GLU A 171 -7.84 -12.91 -28.69
C GLU A 171 -8.30 -13.51 -27.35
N LEU A 172 -8.69 -14.77 -27.38
CA LEU A 172 -9.17 -15.49 -26.20
C LEU A 172 -8.10 -16.46 -25.71
N SER A 173 -7.61 -16.23 -24.51
CA SER A 173 -6.73 -17.16 -23.81
C SER A 173 -7.34 -17.64 -22.50
N LEU A 174 -6.87 -18.79 -22.01
CA LEU A 174 -7.28 -19.37 -20.75
C LEU A 174 -6.07 -19.50 -19.81
N ARG A 175 -6.31 -19.31 -18.53
CA ARG A 175 -5.36 -19.64 -17.46
C ARG A 175 -6.08 -20.15 -16.22
N PHE A 176 -5.37 -20.87 -15.36
CA PHE A 176 -5.86 -21.21 -14.03
C PHE A 176 -5.30 -20.21 -13.01
N ASP A 177 -6.20 -19.52 -12.30
CA ASP A 177 -5.85 -18.62 -11.21
C ASP A 177 -5.68 -19.45 -9.93
N THR A 178 -4.45 -19.62 -9.49
CA THR A 178 -4.12 -20.40 -8.29
C THR A 178 -4.55 -19.72 -7.00
N TYR A 179 -4.67 -18.38 -7.01
CA TYR A 179 -5.09 -17.64 -5.83
C TYR A 179 -6.58 -17.82 -5.52
N HIS A 180 -7.42 -17.73 -6.56
CA HIS A 180 -8.87 -17.92 -6.42
C HIS A 180 -9.31 -19.37 -6.71
N SER A 181 -8.38 -20.24 -7.12
CA SER A 181 -8.66 -21.64 -7.49
C SER A 181 -9.75 -21.78 -8.56
N GLU A 182 -9.72 -20.91 -9.57
CA GLU A 182 -10.70 -20.88 -10.66
C GLU A 182 -10.07 -20.66 -12.02
N TYR A 183 -10.79 -21.10 -13.08
CA TYR A 183 -10.38 -20.83 -14.45
C TYR A 183 -10.80 -19.41 -14.84
N GLN A 184 -9.87 -18.70 -15.46
CA GLN A 184 -10.09 -17.37 -16.03
C GLN A 184 -9.87 -17.38 -17.53
N ALA A 185 -10.78 -16.77 -18.26
CA ALA A 185 -10.55 -16.34 -19.61
C ALA A 185 -9.89 -14.96 -19.60
N LEU A 186 -8.99 -14.75 -20.54
CA LEU A 186 -8.33 -13.46 -20.78
C LEU A 186 -8.72 -13.02 -22.18
N LEU A 187 -9.45 -11.93 -22.29
CA LEU A 187 -9.74 -11.26 -23.55
C LEU A 187 -8.63 -10.23 -23.79
N LYS A 188 -7.89 -10.40 -24.88
CA LYS A 188 -6.74 -9.57 -25.19
C LYS A 188 -7.00 -8.78 -26.47
N GLY A 189 -7.05 -7.48 -26.32
CA GLY A 189 -6.97 -6.49 -27.36
C GLY A 189 -5.62 -5.77 -27.28
N GLN A 190 -5.63 -4.45 -27.17
CA GLN A 190 -4.46 -3.68 -26.73
C GLN A 190 -4.16 -3.93 -25.25
N ARG A 191 -5.20 -4.28 -24.49
CA ARG A 191 -5.12 -4.63 -23.07
C ARG A 191 -5.64 -6.04 -22.82
N LYS A 192 -5.39 -6.55 -21.61
CA LYS A 192 -5.87 -7.87 -21.17
C LYS A 192 -6.98 -7.70 -20.14
N TYR A 193 -8.11 -8.38 -20.37
CA TYR A 193 -9.30 -8.34 -19.51
C TYR A 193 -9.54 -9.73 -18.93
N PRO A 194 -9.22 -9.97 -17.66
CA PRO A 194 -9.48 -11.25 -17.02
C PRO A 194 -10.98 -11.38 -16.67
N VAL A 195 -11.56 -12.53 -17.02
CA VAL A 195 -12.94 -12.88 -16.75
C VAL A 195 -13.01 -14.22 -16.07
N ALA A 196 -13.55 -14.25 -14.85
CA ALA A 196 -13.79 -15.50 -14.13
C ALA A 196 -14.89 -16.31 -14.84
N LEU A 197 -14.60 -17.53 -15.25
CA LEU A 197 -15.53 -18.34 -16.03
C LEU A 197 -16.61 -19.01 -15.19
N GLY A 198 -16.27 -19.44 -13.97
CA GLY A 198 -17.17 -20.26 -13.15
C GLY A 198 -17.33 -21.68 -13.71
N LYS A 199 -18.43 -22.35 -13.33
CA LYS A 199 -18.66 -23.77 -13.67
C LYS A 199 -19.88 -24.01 -14.57
N ASP A 200 -20.68 -22.99 -14.83
CA ASP A 200 -21.87 -23.09 -15.65
C ASP A 200 -21.57 -22.70 -17.11
N PRO A 201 -21.86 -23.56 -18.11
CA PRO A 201 -21.56 -23.29 -19.51
C PRO A 201 -22.20 -22.01 -20.05
N LEU A 202 -23.48 -21.78 -19.76
CA LEU A 202 -24.18 -20.54 -20.18
C LEU A 202 -23.62 -19.32 -19.45
N GLY A 203 -23.35 -19.46 -18.15
CA GLY A 203 -22.78 -18.41 -17.32
C GLY A 203 -21.41 -17.96 -17.78
N CYS A 204 -20.57 -18.85 -18.33
CA CYS A 204 -19.27 -18.50 -18.90
C CYS A 204 -19.41 -17.48 -20.03
N ILE A 205 -20.30 -17.75 -20.98
CA ILE A 205 -20.51 -16.88 -22.15
C ILE A 205 -21.14 -15.54 -21.73
N ILE A 206 -22.13 -15.59 -20.81
CA ILE A 206 -22.76 -14.36 -20.28
C ILE A 206 -21.70 -13.48 -19.57
N ARG A 207 -20.78 -14.06 -18.82
CA ARG A 207 -19.70 -13.31 -18.17
C ARG A 207 -18.71 -12.69 -19.16
N LEU A 208 -18.38 -13.39 -20.25
CA LEU A 208 -17.58 -12.83 -21.33
C LEU A 208 -18.29 -11.64 -21.98
N ASP A 209 -19.60 -11.79 -22.31
CA ASP A 209 -20.41 -10.70 -22.87
C ASP A 209 -20.49 -9.50 -21.92
N ASN A 210 -20.78 -9.75 -20.64
CA ASN A 210 -20.88 -8.69 -19.63
C ASN A 210 -19.55 -7.97 -19.41
N SER A 211 -18.43 -8.67 -19.46
CA SER A 211 -17.11 -8.06 -19.35
C SER A 211 -16.86 -7.08 -20.50
N LEU A 212 -17.20 -7.43 -21.73
CA LEU A 212 -17.05 -6.53 -22.88
C LEU A 212 -18.07 -5.40 -22.89
N ASN A 213 -19.31 -5.63 -22.41
CA ASN A 213 -20.34 -4.61 -22.36
C ASN A 213 -20.10 -3.61 -21.22
N ASN A 214 -19.70 -4.07 -20.02
CA ASN A 214 -19.37 -3.21 -18.88
C ASN A 214 -18.13 -2.38 -19.11
N PHE A 215 -17.23 -2.84 -19.95
CA PHE A 215 -16.04 -2.12 -20.36
C PHE A 215 -16.37 -0.78 -21.05
N CYS A 216 -17.40 -0.73 -21.88
CA CYS A 216 -17.90 0.50 -22.47
C CYS A 216 -18.59 1.42 -21.44
N LEU A 217 -19.23 0.85 -20.40
CA LEU A 217 -19.94 1.62 -19.35
C LEU A 217 -18.99 2.27 -18.35
N LEU A 218 -17.90 1.61 -17.94
CA LEU A 218 -16.88 2.19 -17.07
C LEU A 218 -16.22 3.42 -17.70
N TYR A 219 -16.02 3.38 -19.02
CA TYR A 219 -15.45 4.51 -19.74
C TYR A 219 -16.39 5.72 -19.84
N THR A 220 -17.71 5.50 -19.88
CA THR A 220 -18.69 6.56 -19.97
C THR A 220 -19.05 7.19 -18.62
N SER A 221 -18.93 6.45 -17.49
CA SER A 221 -19.24 6.98 -16.16
C SER A 221 -18.11 7.86 -15.61
N ASP A 222 -16.84 7.43 -15.75
CA ASP A 222 -15.69 8.22 -15.28
C ASP A 222 -15.51 9.53 -16.08
N ALA A 223 -15.91 9.54 -17.37
CA ALA A 223 -15.88 10.75 -18.18
C ALA A 223 -17.00 11.76 -17.86
N ALA A 224 -18.01 11.34 -17.11
CA ALA A 224 -19.10 12.22 -16.67
C ALA A 224 -18.79 12.94 -15.34
N ASP A 225 -18.00 12.31 -14.45
CA ASP A 225 -17.62 12.87 -13.15
C ASP A 225 -16.51 13.95 -13.25
N ASP A 226 -15.70 13.94 -14.32
CA ASP A 226 -14.67 14.95 -14.58
C ASP A 226 -15.23 16.30 -15.13
N LYS A 227 -16.55 16.43 -15.26
CA LYS A 227 -17.21 17.65 -15.77
C LYS A 227 -18.15 18.34 -14.77
N ALA A 228 -18.10 17.95 -13.46
CA ALA A 228 -18.88 18.56 -12.40
C ALA A 228 -18.04 19.49 -11.51
#